data_63b4ea0675fb3763ee57e9621efd9244
#
_entry.id   63b4ea0675fb3763ee57e9621efd9244
#
_cell.length_a   1.000
_cell.length_b   1.000
_cell.length_c   1.000
_cell.angle_alpha   90.00
_cell.angle_beta   90.00
_cell.angle_gamma   90.00
#
_symmetry.space_group_name_H-M   'P 1'
#
loop_
_entity.id
_entity.type
_entity.pdbx_description
1 polymer ?
#
loop_
_entity_poly.entity_id
_entity_poly.type
_entity_poly.pdbx_seq_one_letter_code
_entity_poly.pdbx_strand_id
1 'polypeptide(L)'
;MLNNNDNQTNTKIKLEEVELNPERKIFENKLRRMSSKEDINHYFETINEVKVLGWENKLFESKLPIRDLTNITDPDILSEEISDFKTMRIIRGDIDRTRVQESIYMTSFKEYLYQLIIYYIKKNKISYKQGLNEIAGPFILLKYKLKLSFTRIYKLLVCFIDKFLTNYFSEKEFFSLQSSFGLINLLLQYHDTELFRRFEYALISPDLYATSWIMTLFANKCELNVIYYLWDKLILFDDTLFPLFFITAYLILNRDKFFVEDYSVILTELSQMHIDTIKEVNEILDFANEIRDKTPNSFYLLANKLEIFNYDSQNLQILYEKFKPNLMLAMPIFPTDIFCITHKNIIRCPDVNCENFKTEKFNTFSKCLYCRNREVKKKISFIIIDIRIFDKEIYNNELIDKKEDILLSDIFPGFLPKTIRITSEQLNSDEFPKNILKDYTDEKEKYHFIIITSDTKNYFEYDHKFYKFANKKKSIKGVLFKRTRKLDNKKIEETFGDNKNKKEYFLLKEFDYFKKLIDEMNLEKFKYVSFAYGGYKDIHSFAMKFNIDLLEHGKKCLLCEEEEREKKEKNRKNSGLLAFKFW
;
A
#
# COMPACT_ATOMS: atom_id res chain seq x y z
N MET A 1 11.35 66.59 39.73
CA MET A 1 10.24 66.92 38.81
C MET A 1 10.30 65.96 37.64
N LEU A 2 9.13 65.39 37.39
CA LEU A 2 8.74 64.55 36.26
C LEU A 2 9.09 63.06 36.30
N ASN A 3 8.07 62.34 36.72
CA ASN A 3 7.75 60.95 36.53
C ASN A 3 7.72 60.57 35.05
N ASN A 4 8.19 59.39 34.72
CA ASN A 4 7.63 58.61 33.62
C ASN A 4 7.53 57.14 34.02
N ASN A 5 6.29 56.73 34.18
CA ASN A 5 5.84 55.34 34.29
C ASN A 5 5.92 54.68 32.91
N ASP A 6 6.71 53.65 32.77
CA ASP A 6 6.59 52.68 31.67
C ASP A 6 5.87 51.43 32.19
N ASN A 7 4.60 51.37 31.84
CA ASN A 7 3.76 50.18 31.96
C ASN A 7 4.23 49.09 30.99
N GLN A 8 4.97 48.10 31.48
CA GLN A 8 5.12 46.83 30.84
C GLN A 8 3.85 46.00 31.06
N THR A 9 3.00 45.97 30.04
CA THR A 9 1.87 45.04 29.95
C THR A 9 2.39 43.62 29.73
N ASN A 10 2.52 42.88 30.81
CA ASN A 10 2.65 41.42 30.80
C ASN A 10 1.34 40.81 30.29
N THR A 11 1.25 40.54 28.98
CA THR A 11 0.23 39.67 28.43
C THR A 11 0.59 38.21 28.75
N LYS A 12 0.13 37.74 29.90
CA LYS A 12 0.02 36.29 30.16
C LYS A 12 -0.97 35.73 29.15
N ILE A 13 -0.43 35.05 28.13
CA ILE A 13 -1.22 34.14 27.33
C ILE A 13 -1.68 33.02 28.26
N LYS A 14 -2.93 33.06 28.67
CA LYS A 14 -3.61 31.92 29.26
C LYS A 14 -3.64 30.87 28.18
N LEU A 15 -2.83 29.82 28.34
CA LEU A 15 -3.10 28.53 27.70
C LEU A 15 -4.48 28.09 28.18
N GLU A 16 -5.49 28.24 27.36
CA GLU A 16 -6.76 27.55 27.55
C GLU A 16 -6.42 26.07 27.58
N GLU A 17 -6.59 25.46 28.75
CA GLU A 17 -6.60 24.01 28.88
C GLU A 17 -7.67 23.50 27.87
N VAL A 18 -7.23 22.86 26.79
CA VAL A 18 -8.11 22.12 25.91
C VAL A 18 -8.79 21.10 26.81
N GLU A 19 -10.06 21.31 27.10
CA GLU A 19 -10.85 20.39 27.90
C GLU A 19 -10.81 19.04 27.17
N LEU A 20 -10.02 18.12 27.72
CA LEU A 20 -10.04 16.72 27.34
C LEU A 20 -11.48 16.24 27.35
N ASN A 21 -11.92 15.62 26.23
CA ASN A 21 -13.25 15.05 26.06
C ASN A 21 -13.77 14.50 27.40
N PRO A 22 -14.93 14.96 27.89
CA PRO A 22 -15.47 14.56 29.19
C PRO A 22 -15.55 13.04 29.37
N GLU A 23 -15.78 12.29 28.31
CA GLU A 23 -15.82 10.82 28.31
C GLU A 23 -14.44 10.21 28.59
N ARG A 24 -13.35 10.81 28.10
CA ARG A 24 -11.97 10.38 28.39
C ARG A 24 -11.61 10.63 29.85
N LYS A 25 -12.03 11.76 30.42
CA LYS A 25 -11.84 12.08 31.83
C LYS A 25 -12.66 11.15 32.75
N ILE A 26 -13.88 10.81 32.35
CA ILE A 26 -14.72 9.85 33.05
C ILE A 26 -14.10 8.46 33.00
N PHE A 27 -13.57 8.06 31.85
CA PHE A 27 -12.92 6.77 31.65
C PHE A 27 -11.60 6.65 32.47
N GLU A 28 -10.72 7.66 32.44
CA GLU A 28 -9.50 7.70 33.25
C GLU A 28 -9.80 7.68 34.76
N ASN A 29 -10.87 8.34 35.20
CA ASN A 29 -11.34 8.29 36.59
C ASN A 29 -11.98 6.94 36.95
N LYS A 30 -12.62 6.25 36.00
CA LYS A 30 -13.17 4.92 36.16
C LYS A 30 -12.04 3.88 36.29
N LEU A 31 -11.02 3.95 35.44
CA LEU A 31 -9.81 3.13 35.52
C LEU A 31 -9.09 3.25 36.86
N ARG A 32 -8.98 4.44 37.43
CA ARG A 32 -8.35 4.66 38.76
C ARG A 32 -9.16 4.06 39.93
N ARG A 33 -10.43 3.74 39.71
CA ARG A 33 -11.35 3.18 40.74
C ARG A 33 -11.62 1.69 40.59
N MET A 34 -11.12 1.03 39.51
CA MET A 34 -11.37 -0.36 39.23
C MET A 34 -10.53 -1.26 40.13
N SER A 35 -11.16 -1.89 41.11
CA SER A 35 -10.47 -2.75 42.10
C SER A 35 -11.12 -4.14 42.29
N SER A 36 -12.12 -4.53 41.47
CA SER A 36 -12.85 -5.77 41.68
C SER A 36 -12.87 -6.70 40.45
N LYS A 37 -13.15 -8.00 40.66
CA LYS A 37 -13.33 -9.00 39.59
C LYS A 37 -14.44 -8.65 38.58
N GLU A 38 -15.41 -7.84 38.96
CA GLU A 38 -16.50 -7.40 38.09
C GLU A 38 -15.98 -6.50 36.97
N ASP A 39 -14.92 -5.74 37.24
CA ASP A 39 -14.33 -4.81 36.29
C ASP A 39 -13.59 -5.52 35.15
N ILE A 40 -13.04 -6.74 35.38
CA ILE A 40 -12.44 -7.53 34.31
C ILE A 40 -13.45 -7.93 33.21
N ASN A 41 -14.69 -8.14 33.57
CA ASN A 41 -15.71 -8.55 32.59
C ASN A 41 -15.91 -7.49 31.51
N HIS A 42 -15.73 -6.21 31.83
CA HIS A 42 -15.79 -5.13 30.87
C HIS A 42 -14.80 -5.30 29.70
N TYR A 43 -13.59 -5.77 29.95
CA TYR A 43 -12.60 -6.04 28.89
C TYR A 43 -12.99 -7.16 27.94
N PHE A 44 -13.99 -7.96 28.30
CA PHE A 44 -14.45 -9.10 27.51
C PHE A 44 -15.89 -8.97 27.01
N GLU A 45 -16.50 -7.79 27.11
CA GLU A 45 -17.89 -7.56 26.67
C GLU A 45 -18.09 -7.88 25.19
N THR A 46 -17.08 -7.61 24.37
CA THR A 46 -17.14 -7.77 22.91
C THR A 46 -16.78 -9.16 22.42
N ILE A 47 -16.27 -10.05 23.29
CA ILE A 47 -15.79 -11.38 22.91
C ILE A 47 -16.41 -12.48 23.79
N ASN A 48 -16.83 -13.55 23.16
CA ASN A 48 -17.37 -14.74 23.83
C ASN A 48 -16.98 -16.01 23.04
N GLU A 49 -17.36 -17.17 23.55
CA GLU A 49 -17.00 -18.46 22.94
C GLU A 49 -17.57 -18.62 21.52
N VAL A 50 -18.78 -18.12 21.25
CA VAL A 50 -19.42 -18.18 19.93
C VAL A 50 -18.60 -17.39 18.91
N LYS A 51 -18.10 -16.20 19.27
CA LYS A 51 -17.22 -15.41 18.40
C LYS A 51 -15.88 -16.09 18.16
N VAL A 52 -15.29 -16.69 19.19
CA VAL A 52 -14.03 -17.45 19.05
C VAL A 52 -14.21 -18.64 18.11
N LEU A 53 -15.32 -19.36 18.20
CA LEU A 53 -15.67 -20.39 17.21
C LEU A 53 -15.84 -19.82 15.79
N GLY A 54 -16.42 -18.64 15.65
CA GLY A 54 -16.49 -17.93 14.38
C GLY A 54 -15.09 -17.60 13.83
N TRP A 55 -14.17 -17.17 14.69
CA TRP A 55 -12.77 -16.92 14.32
C TRP A 55 -12.07 -18.20 13.86
N GLU A 56 -12.24 -19.30 14.59
CA GLU A 56 -11.69 -20.60 14.21
C GLU A 56 -12.15 -21.03 12.82
N ASN A 57 -13.45 -20.98 12.58
CA ASN A 57 -14.01 -21.33 11.28
C ASN A 57 -13.39 -20.49 10.15
N LYS A 58 -13.29 -19.17 10.35
CA LYS A 58 -12.76 -18.26 9.32
C LYS A 58 -11.26 -18.37 9.13
N LEU A 59 -10.49 -18.52 10.20
CA LEU A 59 -9.03 -18.60 10.15
C LEU A 59 -8.56 -19.98 9.66
N PHE A 60 -9.26 -21.08 10.01
CA PHE A 60 -8.88 -22.43 9.62
C PHE A 60 -9.37 -22.81 8.22
N GLU A 61 -10.47 -22.21 7.72
CA GLU A 61 -10.95 -22.37 6.34
C GLU A 61 -10.04 -21.69 5.30
N SER A 62 -9.20 -20.76 5.73
CA SER A 62 -8.28 -20.10 4.81
C SER A 62 -7.30 -21.13 4.26
N LYS A 63 -7.23 -21.25 2.92
CA LYS A 63 -6.30 -22.14 2.19
C LYS A 63 -4.82 -21.70 2.30
N LEU A 64 -4.44 -21.04 3.38
CA LEU A 64 -3.04 -20.79 3.66
C LEU A 64 -2.37 -22.15 3.86
N PRO A 65 -1.11 -22.32 3.44
CA PRO A 65 -0.36 -23.51 3.77
C PRO A 65 -0.34 -23.61 5.30
N ILE A 66 -1.28 -24.41 5.81
CA ILE A 66 -1.43 -24.61 7.24
C ILE A 66 -0.13 -25.28 7.67
N ARG A 67 0.67 -24.57 8.45
CA ARG A 67 1.79 -25.18 9.16
C ARG A 67 1.23 -26.41 9.86
N ASP A 68 2.02 -27.47 9.93
CA ASP A 68 1.56 -28.66 10.64
C ASP A 68 1.21 -28.31 12.09
N LEU A 69 -0.06 -28.09 12.31
CA LEU A 69 -0.66 -27.83 13.63
C LEU A 69 -1.22 -29.09 14.26
N THR A 70 -0.97 -30.25 13.64
CA THR A 70 -1.33 -31.56 14.20
C THR A 70 -0.35 -31.93 15.33
N ASN A 71 -0.80 -32.78 16.24
CA ASN A 71 0.03 -33.33 17.32
C ASN A 71 0.71 -32.33 18.27
N ILE A 72 0.14 -31.13 18.44
CA ILE A 72 0.59 -30.17 19.44
C ILE A 72 -0.22 -30.38 20.71
N THR A 73 0.45 -30.45 21.84
CA THR A 73 -0.18 -30.61 23.16
C THR A 73 0.15 -29.45 24.09
N ASP A 74 -0.67 -29.24 25.12
CA ASP A 74 -0.40 -28.21 26.14
C ASP A 74 0.96 -28.42 26.83
N PRO A 75 1.38 -29.66 27.20
CA PRO A 75 2.72 -29.93 27.74
C PRO A 75 3.85 -29.52 26.81
N ASP A 76 3.73 -29.71 25.48
CA ASP A 76 4.75 -29.29 24.51
C ASP A 76 4.99 -27.78 24.55
N ILE A 77 3.91 -27.00 24.67
CA ILE A 77 3.98 -25.54 24.75
C ILE A 77 4.62 -25.11 26.08
N LEU A 78 4.23 -25.76 27.18
CA LEU A 78 4.64 -25.36 28.52
C LEU A 78 6.07 -25.80 28.90
N SER A 79 6.63 -26.81 28.22
CA SER A 79 7.97 -27.32 28.48
C SER A 79 9.08 -26.73 27.64
N GLU A 80 8.72 -25.83 26.68
CA GLU A 80 9.69 -25.30 25.77
C GLU A 80 10.60 -24.26 26.44
N GLU A 81 11.91 -24.36 26.19
CA GLU A 81 12.93 -23.48 26.77
C GLU A 81 13.81 -22.85 25.69
N ILE A 82 14.34 -21.68 25.97
CA ILE A 82 15.32 -21.01 25.12
C ILE A 82 16.65 -20.88 25.85
N SER A 83 17.74 -21.26 25.19
CA SER A 83 19.09 -21.20 25.76
C SER A 83 19.76 -19.83 25.59
N ASP A 84 19.30 -18.99 24.66
CA ASP A 84 19.84 -17.64 24.44
C ASP A 84 19.35 -16.66 25.51
N PHE A 85 20.21 -16.38 26.47
CA PHE A 85 19.95 -15.46 27.59
C PHE A 85 19.60 -14.04 27.11
N LYS A 86 20.20 -13.57 26.01
CA LYS A 86 19.93 -12.24 25.47
C LYS A 86 18.49 -12.14 24.97
N THR A 87 18.06 -13.09 24.16
CA THR A 87 16.69 -13.14 23.64
C THR A 87 15.68 -13.30 24.78
N MET A 88 15.97 -14.16 25.76
CA MET A 88 15.13 -14.34 26.95
C MET A 88 14.92 -13.02 27.71
N ARG A 89 15.98 -12.25 27.93
CA ARG A 89 15.92 -10.96 28.63
C ARG A 89 15.07 -9.95 27.87
N ILE A 90 15.19 -9.90 26.54
CA ILE A 90 14.39 -9.01 25.69
C ILE A 90 12.90 -9.37 25.79
N ILE A 91 12.56 -10.65 25.63
CA ILE A 91 11.18 -11.15 25.70
C ILE A 91 10.56 -10.81 27.06
N ARG A 92 11.25 -11.10 28.16
CA ARG A 92 10.75 -10.82 29.52
C ARG A 92 10.55 -9.31 29.74
N GLY A 93 11.46 -8.47 29.27
CA GLY A 93 11.32 -7.01 29.35
C GLY A 93 10.12 -6.47 28.55
N ASP A 94 9.79 -7.07 27.41
CA ASP A 94 8.61 -6.71 26.64
C ASP A 94 7.31 -7.21 27.31
N ILE A 95 7.31 -8.43 27.84
CA ILE A 95 6.19 -9.02 28.58
C ILE A 95 5.84 -8.18 29.82
N ASP A 96 6.85 -7.67 30.53
CA ASP A 96 6.63 -6.84 31.71
C ASP A 96 5.83 -5.58 31.44
N ARG A 97 5.83 -5.12 30.18
CA ARG A 97 5.11 -3.92 29.72
C ARG A 97 3.80 -4.23 29.00
N THR A 98 3.57 -5.53 28.69
CA THR A 98 2.39 -5.96 27.92
C THR A 98 1.15 -6.01 28.79
N ARG A 99 0.11 -5.28 28.41
CA ARG A 99 -1.22 -5.36 29.04
C ARG A 99 -1.17 -5.31 30.57
N VAL A 100 -0.41 -4.38 31.11
CA VAL A 100 -0.15 -4.30 32.57
C VAL A 100 -1.43 -4.17 33.37
N GLN A 101 -2.41 -3.40 32.89
CA GLN A 101 -3.67 -3.16 33.58
C GLN A 101 -4.51 -4.45 33.68
N GLU A 102 -4.63 -5.18 32.59
CA GLU A 102 -5.42 -6.42 32.53
C GLU A 102 -4.70 -7.57 33.20
N SER A 103 -3.37 -7.61 33.11
CA SER A 103 -2.54 -8.70 33.65
C SER A 103 -2.52 -8.76 35.19
N ILE A 104 -2.83 -7.68 35.89
CA ILE A 104 -2.89 -7.63 37.37
C ILE A 104 -3.86 -8.69 37.92
N TYR A 105 -4.90 -8.99 37.19
CA TYR A 105 -5.95 -9.92 37.58
C TYR A 105 -5.66 -11.38 37.25
N MET A 106 -4.47 -11.68 36.67
CA MET A 106 -4.11 -13.00 36.22
C MET A 106 -2.69 -13.37 36.72
N THR A 107 -2.63 -14.22 37.74
CA THR A 107 -1.38 -14.58 38.43
C THR A 107 -0.31 -15.16 37.53
N SER A 108 -0.68 -15.92 36.49
CA SER A 108 0.25 -16.61 35.60
C SER A 108 0.36 -16.00 34.22
N PHE A 109 -0.16 -14.78 34.02
CA PHE A 109 -0.22 -14.14 32.68
C PHE A 109 1.15 -14.05 32.03
N LYS A 110 2.12 -13.51 32.74
CA LYS A 110 3.48 -13.27 32.22
C LYS A 110 4.18 -14.59 31.84
N GLU A 111 4.03 -15.62 32.67
CA GLU A 111 4.62 -16.92 32.40
C GLU A 111 3.95 -17.62 31.22
N TYR A 112 2.63 -17.59 31.15
CA TYR A 112 1.89 -18.16 30.03
C TYR A 112 2.19 -17.43 28.71
N LEU A 113 2.31 -16.10 28.74
CA LEU A 113 2.69 -15.32 27.58
C LEU A 113 4.11 -15.64 27.13
N TYR A 114 5.04 -15.77 28.08
CA TYR A 114 6.42 -16.18 27.80
C TYR A 114 6.47 -17.55 27.11
N GLN A 115 5.80 -18.55 27.65
CA GLN A 115 5.77 -19.91 27.10
C GLN A 115 5.17 -19.92 25.67
N LEU A 116 4.06 -19.22 25.47
CA LEU A 116 3.44 -19.14 24.16
C LEU A 116 4.37 -18.51 23.10
N ILE A 117 5.08 -17.44 23.46
CA ILE A 117 6.03 -16.77 22.57
C ILE A 117 7.22 -17.67 22.26
N ILE A 118 7.83 -18.29 23.28
CA ILE A 118 8.97 -19.18 23.11
C ILE A 118 8.61 -20.35 22.18
N TYR A 119 7.49 -21.00 22.44
CA TYR A 119 7.03 -22.09 21.59
C TYR A 119 6.80 -21.62 20.15
N TYR A 120 6.17 -20.45 19.97
CA TYR A 120 5.93 -19.89 18.63
C TYR A 120 7.22 -19.64 17.87
N ILE A 121 8.22 -18.97 18.45
CA ILE A 121 9.46 -18.62 17.76
C ILE A 121 10.29 -19.87 17.42
N LYS A 122 10.33 -20.86 18.32
CA LYS A 122 11.07 -22.10 18.09
C LYS A 122 10.41 -23.01 17.06
N LYS A 123 9.10 -23.24 17.20
CA LYS A 123 8.34 -24.08 16.27
C LYS A 123 8.42 -23.53 14.83
N ASN A 124 8.43 -22.21 14.69
CA ASN A 124 8.51 -21.53 13.40
C ASN A 124 9.94 -21.19 12.96
N LYS A 125 10.96 -21.48 13.77
CA LYS A 125 12.38 -21.21 13.49
C LYS A 125 12.67 -19.75 13.13
N ILE A 126 12.03 -18.84 13.85
CA ILE A 126 12.18 -17.38 13.65
C ILE A 126 12.84 -16.73 14.87
N SER A 127 13.43 -15.56 14.66
CA SER A 127 13.91 -14.72 15.76
C SER A 127 12.75 -13.95 16.39
N TYR A 128 12.83 -13.69 17.69
CA TYR A 128 11.87 -12.81 18.34
C TYR A 128 11.95 -11.39 17.78
N LYS A 129 10.77 -10.82 17.54
CA LYS A 129 10.61 -9.42 17.17
C LYS A 129 9.59 -8.76 18.09
N GLN A 130 9.91 -7.54 18.53
CA GLN A 130 9.00 -6.75 19.35
C GLN A 130 7.66 -6.53 18.63
N GLY A 131 6.57 -6.60 19.37
CA GLY A 131 5.19 -6.57 18.85
C GLY A 131 4.51 -7.94 18.90
N LEU A 132 5.26 -9.04 18.84
CA LEU A 132 4.70 -10.38 19.00
C LEU A 132 4.06 -10.56 20.39
N ASN A 133 4.64 -9.97 21.45
CA ASN A 133 4.09 -9.91 22.78
C ASN A 133 2.71 -9.22 22.82
N GLU A 134 2.56 -8.10 22.09
CA GLU A 134 1.30 -7.34 22.01
C GLU A 134 0.20 -8.15 21.29
N ILE A 135 0.57 -8.90 20.24
CA ILE A 135 -0.37 -9.80 19.55
C ILE A 135 -0.74 -10.98 20.44
N ALA A 136 0.22 -11.62 21.08
CA ALA A 136 -0.01 -12.84 21.87
C ALA A 136 -0.75 -12.55 23.19
N GLY A 137 -0.57 -11.36 23.78
CA GLY A 137 -1.18 -10.98 25.06
C GLY A 137 -2.70 -11.14 25.10
N PRO A 138 -3.47 -10.54 24.17
CA PRO A 138 -4.92 -10.74 24.09
C PRO A 138 -5.33 -12.22 23.98
N PHE A 139 -4.59 -13.07 23.26
CA PHE A 139 -4.89 -14.49 23.17
C PHE A 139 -4.70 -15.23 24.52
N ILE A 140 -3.70 -14.86 25.32
CA ILE A 140 -3.53 -15.39 26.67
C ILE A 140 -4.67 -14.94 27.60
N LEU A 141 -5.13 -13.70 27.45
CA LEU A 141 -6.29 -13.22 28.23
C LEU A 141 -7.58 -13.93 27.83
N LEU A 142 -7.77 -14.28 26.54
CA LEU A 142 -8.87 -15.14 26.09
C LEU A 142 -8.80 -16.54 26.72
N LYS A 143 -7.58 -17.14 26.80
CA LYS A 143 -7.38 -18.42 27.48
C LYS A 143 -7.90 -18.38 28.90
N TYR A 144 -7.55 -17.31 29.62
CA TYR A 144 -7.98 -17.15 31.00
C TYR A 144 -9.50 -17.01 31.13
N LYS A 145 -10.11 -16.12 30.33
CA LYS A 145 -11.55 -15.82 30.40
C LYS A 145 -12.42 -17.01 30.00
N LEU A 146 -12.08 -17.66 28.89
CA LEU A 146 -12.88 -18.73 28.29
C LEU A 146 -12.38 -20.13 28.65
N LYS A 147 -11.37 -20.25 29.53
CA LYS A 147 -10.76 -21.53 29.96
C LYS A 147 -10.30 -22.41 28.79
N LEU A 148 -9.75 -21.79 27.75
CA LEU A 148 -9.26 -22.49 26.56
C LEU A 148 -7.94 -23.19 26.84
N SER A 149 -7.66 -24.31 26.12
CA SER A 149 -6.35 -24.98 26.19
C SER A 149 -5.26 -24.12 25.52
N PHE A 150 -3.99 -24.34 25.88
CA PHE A 150 -2.85 -23.71 25.21
C PHE A 150 -2.80 -24.06 23.74
N THR A 151 -3.04 -25.31 23.41
CA THR A 151 -3.10 -25.81 22.03
C THR A 151 -4.10 -25.04 21.18
N ARG A 152 -5.30 -24.78 21.72
CA ARG A 152 -6.34 -24.02 21.01
C ARG A 152 -5.91 -22.57 20.77
N ILE A 153 -5.36 -21.92 21.79
CA ILE A 153 -4.84 -20.55 21.72
C ILE A 153 -3.68 -20.44 20.73
N TYR A 154 -2.74 -21.38 20.78
CA TYR A 154 -1.62 -21.41 19.86
C TYR A 154 -2.07 -21.52 18.39
N LYS A 155 -3.01 -22.43 18.10
CA LYS A 155 -3.56 -22.59 16.75
C LYS A 155 -4.24 -21.29 16.26
N LEU A 156 -5.04 -20.66 17.12
CA LEU A 156 -5.65 -19.36 16.80
C LEU A 156 -4.61 -18.28 16.51
N LEU A 157 -3.60 -18.16 17.37
CA LEU A 157 -2.52 -17.18 17.21
C LEU A 157 -1.75 -17.39 15.91
N VAL A 158 -1.37 -18.64 15.61
CA VAL A 158 -0.64 -18.96 14.37
C VAL A 158 -1.47 -18.61 13.14
N CYS A 159 -2.72 -19.06 13.08
CA CYS A 159 -3.58 -18.78 11.93
C CYS A 159 -3.88 -17.27 11.78
N PHE A 160 -4.00 -16.54 12.88
CA PHE A 160 -4.17 -15.09 12.87
C PHE A 160 -2.94 -14.37 12.33
N ILE A 161 -1.74 -14.76 12.79
CA ILE A 161 -0.47 -14.20 12.29
C ILE A 161 -0.29 -14.57 10.82
N ASP A 162 -0.51 -15.82 10.43
CA ASP A 162 -0.35 -16.29 9.06
C ASP A 162 -1.32 -15.57 8.10
N LYS A 163 -2.47 -15.11 8.58
CA LYS A 163 -3.41 -14.36 7.76
C LYS A 163 -3.06 -12.88 7.61
N PHE A 164 -2.78 -12.18 8.70
CA PHE A 164 -2.65 -10.73 8.70
C PHE A 164 -1.20 -10.23 8.78
N LEU A 165 -0.28 -11.05 9.23
CA LEU A 165 1.10 -10.67 9.54
C LEU A 165 2.14 -11.66 8.97
N THR A 166 1.78 -12.39 7.92
CA THR A 166 2.47 -13.57 7.37
C THR A 166 3.99 -13.49 7.40
N ASN A 167 4.57 -12.46 6.81
CA ASN A 167 6.02 -12.32 6.65
C ASN A 167 6.65 -11.31 7.63
N TYR A 168 5.85 -10.52 8.37
CA TYR A 168 6.39 -9.45 9.20
C TYR A 168 7.26 -9.95 10.35
N PHE A 169 6.95 -11.13 10.90
CA PHE A 169 7.76 -11.76 11.95
C PHE A 169 8.82 -12.71 11.41
N SER A 170 8.63 -13.31 10.24
CA SER A 170 9.55 -14.30 9.67
C SER A 170 10.73 -13.69 8.92
N GLU A 171 10.56 -12.57 8.25
CA GLU A 171 11.60 -11.89 7.48
C GLU A 171 12.68 -11.24 8.36
N LYS A 172 13.93 -11.24 7.88
CA LYS A 172 15.03 -10.50 8.54
C LYS A 172 14.99 -9.01 8.23
N GLU A 173 14.77 -8.65 6.96
CA GLU A 173 14.95 -7.29 6.41
C GLU A 173 13.63 -6.49 6.29
N PHE A 174 12.51 -7.04 6.74
CA PHE A 174 11.20 -6.37 6.77
C PHE A 174 10.69 -5.86 5.40
N PHE A 175 10.99 -6.52 4.29
CA PHE A 175 10.54 -6.10 2.95
C PHE A 175 9.02 -6.06 2.82
N SER A 176 8.30 -6.99 3.45
CA SER A 176 6.84 -6.98 3.49
C SER A 176 6.30 -5.75 4.23
N LEU A 177 6.93 -5.37 5.34
CA LEU A 177 6.56 -4.18 6.11
C LEU A 177 6.88 -2.90 5.31
N GLN A 178 8.06 -2.82 4.69
CA GLN A 178 8.44 -1.71 3.82
C GLN A 178 7.50 -1.58 2.61
N SER A 179 7.07 -2.71 2.04
CA SER A 179 6.07 -2.73 0.97
C SER A 179 4.73 -2.17 1.46
N SER A 180 4.31 -2.53 2.68
CA SER A 180 3.09 -2.01 3.29
C SER A 180 3.14 -0.51 3.54
N PHE A 181 4.30 0.04 3.91
CA PHE A 181 4.49 1.49 4.01
C PHE A 181 4.30 2.19 2.66
N GLY A 182 4.83 1.61 1.58
CA GLY A 182 4.59 2.12 0.23
C GLY A 182 3.12 2.07 -0.17
N LEU A 183 2.42 0.99 0.18
CA LEU A 183 0.98 0.87 -0.07
C LEU A 183 0.16 1.89 0.73
N ILE A 184 0.50 2.17 1.99
CA ILE A 184 -0.13 3.24 2.79
C ILE A 184 0.08 4.61 2.14
N ASN A 185 1.31 4.90 1.69
CA ASN A 185 1.60 6.16 1.00
C ASN A 185 0.77 6.31 -0.29
N LEU A 186 0.63 5.23 -1.07
CA LEU A 186 -0.20 5.25 -2.28
C LEU A 186 -1.69 5.48 -1.96
N LEU A 187 -2.21 4.84 -0.92
CA LEU A 187 -3.59 5.06 -0.47
C LEU A 187 -3.78 6.51 -0.01
N LEU A 188 -2.88 7.02 0.84
CA LEU A 188 -2.98 8.38 1.36
C LEU A 188 -2.90 9.41 0.22
N GLN A 189 -1.94 9.27 -0.70
CA GLN A 189 -1.82 10.15 -1.85
C GLN A 189 -3.06 10.11 -2.75
N TYR A 190 -3.65 8.94 -2.93
CA TYR A 190 -4.80 8.76 -3.80
C TYR A 190 -6.09 9.34 -3.21
N HIS A 191 -6.30 9.19 -1.91
CA HIS A 191 -7.53 9.59 -1.23
C HIS A 191 -7.47 10.97 -0.57
N ASP A 192 -6.30 11.40 -0.09
CA ASP A 192 -6.06 12.74 0.47
C ASP A 192 -4.66 13.26 0.12
N THR A 193 -4.55 13.78 -1.10
CA THR A 193 -3.32 14.33 -1.65
C THR A 193 -2.75 15.47 -0.80
N GLU A 194 -3.62 16.26 -0.16
CA GLU A 194 -3.20 17.38 0.67
C GLU A 194 -2.50 16.90 1.95
N LEU A 195 -3.09 15.92 2.64
CA LEU A 195 -2.50 15.31 3.83
C LEU A 195 -1.20 14.55 3.48
N PHE A 196 -1.20 13.80 2.36
CA PHE A 196 0.01 13.15 1.88
C PHE A 196 1.15 14.16 1.67
N ARG A 197 0.89 15.28 1.00
CA ARG A 197 1.89 16.33 0.80
C ARG A 197 2.33 16.97 2.11
N ARG A 198 1.41 17.15 3.05
CA ARG A 198 1.75 17.65 4.38
C ARG A 198 2.79 16.78 5.05
N PHE A 199 2.61 15.45 5.00
CA PHE A 199 3.57 14.49 5.54
C PHE A 199 4.89 14.50 4.76
N GLU A 200 4.85 14.60 3.43
CA GLU A 200 6.08 14.75 2.63
C GLU A 200 6.90 16.00 3.02
N TYR A 201 6.27 17.16 3.16
CA TYR A 201 6.95 18.39 3.59
C TYR A 201 7.51 18.29 5.01
N ALA A 202 6.80 17.62 5.90
CA ALA A 202 7.23 17.38 7.26
C ALA A 202 8.28 16.27 7.39
N LEU A 203 8.67 15.61 6.28
CA LEU A 203 9.57 14.45 6.27
C LEU A 203 9.05 13.27 7.09
N ILE A 204 7.73 13.10 7.17
CA ILE A 204 7.06 12.04 7.93
C ILE A 204 6.70 10.91 6.98
N SER A 205 7.40 9.78 7.12
CA SER A 205 7.14 8.56 6.37
C SER A 205 6.42 7.52 7.25
N PRO A 206 5.68 6.56 6.66
CA PRO A 206 4.90 5.58 7.42
C PRO A 206 5.72 4.71 8.37
N ASP A 207 7.01 4.52 8.13
CA ASP A 207 7.89 3.77 9.04
C ASP A 207 8.01 4.45 10.42
N LEU A 208 7.87 5.77 10.50
CA LEU A 208 7.94 6.52 11.75
C LEU A 208 6.71 6.30 12.65
N TYR A 209 5.53 5.99 12.09
CA TYR A 209 4.29 5.88 12.86
C TYR A 209 3.56 4.55 12.69
N ALA A 210 3.52 3.98 11.48
CA ALA A 210 2.70 2.81 11.18
C ALA A 210 3.35 1.48 11.57
N THR A 211 4.66 1.44 11.88
CA THR A 211 5.35 0.21 12.26
C THR A 211 4.66 -0.50 13.42
N SER A 212 4.42 0.19 14.51
CA SER A 212 3.76 -0.41 15.68
C SER A 212 2.31 -0.78 15.39
N TRP A 213 1.59 0.01 14.59
CA TRP A 213 0.20 -0.25 14.25
C TRP A 213 0.04 -1.53 13.42
N ILE A 214 0.90 -1.71 12.42
CA ILE A 214 0.92 -2.91 11.57
C ILE A 214 1.41 -4.13 12.37
N MET A 215 2.59 -4.01 13.00
CA MET A 215 3.23 -5.14 13.68
C MET A 215 2.41 -5.69 14.85
N THR A 216 1.56 -4.88 15.48
CA THR A 216 0.69 -5.31 16.58
C THR A 216 -0.77 -5.45 16.17
N LEU A 217 -1.09 -5.20 14.89
CA LEU A 217 -2.46 -5.10 14.38
C LEU A 217 -3.35 -4.28 15.33
N PHE A 218 -2.84 -3.09 15.74
CA PHE A 218 -3.43 -2.12 16.68
C PHE A 218 -3.54 -2.59 18.14
N ALA A 219 -3.04 -3.77 18.53
CA ALA A 219 -3.16 -4.26 19.90
C ALA A 219 -2.57 -3.30 20.93
N ASN A 220 -1.47 -2.61 20.61
CA ASN A 220 -0.84 -1.62 21.49
C ASN A 220 -1.50 -0.22 21.43
N LYS A 221 -2.58 -0.05 20.63
CA LYS A 221 -3.27 1.21 20.40
C LYS A 221 -4.75 1.19 20.79
N CYS A 222 -5.21 0.07 21.35
CA CYS A 222 -6.58 -0.12 21.76
C CYS A 222 -6.66 -0.79 23.13
N GLU A 223 -7.72 -0.49 23.87
CA GLU A 223 -8.07 -1.31 25.01
C GLU A 223 -8.52 -2.72 24.59
N LEU A 224 -8.58 -3.63 25.56
CA LEU A 224 -8.80 -5.05 25.27
C LEU A 224 -10.15 -5.32 24.59
N ASN A 225 -11.23 -4.72 25.07
CA ASN A 225 -12.56 -4.88 24.48
C ASN A 225 -12.65 -4.27 23.08
N VAL A 226 -11.96 -3.15 22.85
CA VAL A 226 -11.90 -2.45 21.56
C VAL A 226 -11.12 -3.29 20.55
N ILE A 227 -9.97 -3.85 20.96
CA ILE A 227 -9.16 -4.67 20.06
C ILE A 227 -9.84 -5.97 19.68
N TYR A 228 -10.55 -6.65 20.61
CA TYR A 228 -11.33 -7.83 20.27
C TYR A 228 -12.44 -7.51 19.28
N TYR A 229 -13.10 -6.37 19.44
CA TYR A 229 -14.10 -5.91 18.50
C TYR A 229 -13.52 -5.65 17.11
N LEU A 230 -12.38 -4.95 17.04
CA LEU A 230 -11.67 -4.66 15.79
C LEU A 230 -11.23 -5.97 15.11
N TRP A 231 -10.59 -6.88 15.85
CA TRP A 231 -10.13 -8.16 15.29
C TRP A 231 -11.29 -9.03 14.80
N ASP A 232 -12.42 -9.03 15.51
CA ASP A 232 -13.64 -9.71 15.07
C ASP A 232 -14.07 -9.19 13.68
N LYS A 233 -14.09 -7.87 13.49
CA LYS A 233 -14.41 -7.26 12.20
C LYS A 233 -13.38 -7.58 11.11
N LEU A 234 -12.09 -7.49 11.40
CA LEU A 234 -11.03 -7.83 10.44
C LEU A 234 -11.12 -9.29 9.97
N ILE A 235 -11.35 -10.22 10.90
CA ILE A 235 -11.52 -11.64 10.57
C ILE A 235 -12.76 -11.85 9.70
N LEU A 236 -13.87 -11.17 10.00
CA LEU A 236 -15.12 -11.28 9.24
C LEU A 236 -15.03 -10.67 7.84
N PHE A 237 -14.30 -9.56 7.67
CA PHE A 237 -14.08 -8.96 6.34
C PHE A 237 -13.28 -9.86 5.41
N ASP A 238 -12.45 -10.73 5.96
CA ASP A 238 -11.63 -11.70 5.22
C ASP A 238 -10.73 -11.03 4.15
N ASP A 239 -10.26 -9.82 4.43
CA ASP A 239 -9.42 -9.01 3.56
C ASP A 239 -8.10 -8.67 4.28
N THR A 240 -7.01 -9.29 3.85
CA THR A 240 -5.69 -9.13 4.46
C THR A 240 -5.10 -7.72 4.31
N LEU A 241 -5.56 -6.96 3.31
CA LEU A 241 -5.14 -5.57 3.09
C LEU A 241 -6.01 -4.56 3.84
N PHE A 242 -7.13 -5.00 4.42
CA PHE A 242 -8.05 -4.09 5.11
C PHE A 242 -7.39 -3.26 6.23
N PRO A 243 -6.41 -3.79 7.01
CA PRO A 243 -5.67 -2.98 7.98
C PRO A 243 -5.00 -1.73 7.39
N LEU A 244 -4.56 -1.77 6.12
CA LEU A 244 -3.95 -0.60 5.47
C LEU A 244 -5.01 0.47 5.14
N PHE A 245 -6.20 0.05 4.74
CA PHE A 245 -7.34 0.96 4.56
C PHE A 245 -7.78 1.57 5.89
N PHE A 246 -7.78 0.78 6.97
CA PHE A 246 -8.09 1.25 8.31
C PHE A 246 -7.10 2.33 8.79
N ILE A 247 -5.79 2.12 8.59
CA ILE A 247 -4.76 3.14 8.88
C ILE A 247 -5.02 4.42 8.09
N THR A 248 -5.25 4.29 6.78
CA THR A 248 -5.49 5.44 5.91
C THR A 248 -6.75 6.21 6.33
N ALA A 249 -7.83 5.49 6.64
CA ALA A 249 -9.09 6.07 7.14
C ALA A 249 -8.86 6.84 8.45
N TYR A 250 -8.14 6.24 9.40
CA TYR A 250 -7.80 6.90 10.66
C TYR A 250 -7.04 8.22 10.44
N LEU A 251 -6.03 8.20 9.56
CA LEU A 251 -5.24 9.40 9.25
C LEU A 251 -6.11 10.51 8.64
N ILE A 252 -6.99 10.16 7.68
CA ILE A 252 -7.83 11.14 7.01
C ILE A 252 -8.91 11.69 7.95
N LEU A 253 -9.53 10.87 8.80
CA LEU A 253 -10.51 11.31 9.79
C LEU A 253 -9.91 12.25 10.84
N ASN A 254 -8.63 12.08 11.14
CA ASN A 254 -7.91 12.91 12.09
C ASN A 254 -7.03 13.98 11.43
N ARG A 255 -7.23 14.27 10.13
CA ARG A 255 -6.36 15.14 9.34
C ARG A 255 -6.10 16.51 9.97
N ASP A 256 -7.08 17.08 10.62
CA ASP A 256 -6.99 18.43 11.22
C ASP A 256 -5.90 18.52 12.30
N LYS A 257 -5.62 17.41 13.00
CA LYS A 257 -4.53 17.33 13.98
C LYS A 257 -3.14 17.46 13.37
N PHE A 258 -3.02 17.26 12.05
CA PHE A 258 -1.76 17.26 11.31
C PHE A 258 -1.50 18.54 10.52
N PHE A 259 -2.50 19.46 10.45
CA PHE A 259 -2.36 20.77 9.81
C PHE A 259 -1.96 21.85 10.82
N VAL A 260 -0.82 21.62 11.49
CA VAL A 260 -0.23 22.50 12.50
C VAL A 260 1.10 23.07 12.00
N GLU A 261 1.52 24.24 12.47
CA GLU A 261 2.76 24.88 12.00
C GLU A 261 4.01 24.08 12.39
N ASP A 262 4.05 23.59 13.61
CA ASP A 262 5.18 22.79 14.13
C ASP A 262 5.07 21.32 13.74
N TYR A 263 5.97 20.86 12.88
CA TYR A 263 6.01 19.47 12.43
C TYR A 263 6.33 18.45 13.53
N SER A 264 6.98 18.86 14.63
CA SER A 264 7.25 17.96 15.75
C SER A 264 5.97 17.52 16.46
N VAL A 265 4.94 18.37 16.45
CA VAL A 265 3.62 18.08 16.99
C VAL A 265 2.96 16.96 16.21
N ILE A 266 3.12 16.90 14.88
CA ILE A 266 2.53 15.84 14.05
C ILE A 266 3.05 14.45 14.47
N LEU A 267 4.37 14.31 14.69
CA LEU A 267 4.95 13.05 15.17
C LEU A 267 4.46 12.68 16.56
N THR A 268 4.27 13.68 17.42
CA THR A 268 3.73 13.48 18.77
C THR A 268 2.29 12.95 18.69
N GLU A 269 1.43 13.59 17.90
CA GLU A 269 0.04 13.13 17.67
C GLU A 269 -0.02 11.71 17.11
N LEU A 270 0.81 11.41 16.09
CA LEU A 270 0.89 10.07 15.51
C LEU A 270 1.38 9.01 16.50
N SER A 271 2.33 9.37 17.39
CA SER A 271 2.85 8.46 18.42
C SER A 271 1.83 8.20 19.54
N GLN A 272 1.03 9.21 19.87
CA GLN A 272 -0.01 9.16 20.89
C GLN A 272 -1.35 8.60 20.37
N MET A 273 -1.41 8.22 19.09
CA MET A 273 -2.60 7.59 18.53
C MET A 273 -3.12 6.49 19.44
N HIS A 274 -4.38 6.59 19.83
CA HIS A 274 -5.12 5.60 20.59
C HIS A 274 -6.56 5.55 20.09
N ILE A 275 -7.18 4.36 20.10
CA ILE A 275 -8.58 4.17 19.75
C ILE A 275 -9.29 3.70 21.02
N ASP A 276 -10.11 4.58 21.58
CA ASP A 276 -10.67 4.41 22.91
C ASP A 276 -12.02 3.69 22.93
N THR A 277 -12.80 3.80 21.84
CA THR A 277 -14.19 3.33 21.83
C THR A 277 -14.52 2.49 20.61
N ILE A 278 -15.51 1.60 20.79
CA ILE A 278 -16.10 0.82 19.68
C ILE A 278 -16.79 1.73 18.66
N LYS A 279 -17.35 2.86 19.09
CA LYS A 279 -17.95 3.84 18.19
C LYS A 279 -16.91 4.41 17.22
N GLU A 280 -15.76 4.81 17.74
CA GLU A 280 -14.63 5.28 16.93
C GLU A 280 -14.15 4.20 15.95
N VAL A 281 -14.03 2.93 16.41
CA VAL A 281 -13.71 1.82 15.50
C VAL A 281 -14.70 1.73 14.36
N ASN A 282 -16.01 1.84 14.63
CA ASN A 282 -17.04 1.76 13.59
C ASN A 282 -16.94 2.92 12.60
N GLU A 283 -16.72 4.15 13.07
CA GLU A 283 -16.53 5.32 12.20
C GLU A 283 -15.32 5.13 11.26
N ILE A 284 -14.21 4.61 11.80
CA ILE A 284 -13.02 4.31 10.99
C ILE A 284 -13.30 3.16 10.01
N LEU A 285 -13.99 2.09 10.43
CA LEU A 285 -14.33 0.93 9.58
C LEU A 285 -15.24 1.34 8.42
N ASP A 286 -16.25 2.17 8.68
CA ASP A 286 -17.20 2.62 7.66
C ASP A 286 -16.46 3.47 6.62
N PHE A 287 -15.62 4.39 7.05
CA PHE A 287 -14.82 5.19 6.15
C PHE A 287 -13.74 4.39 5.42
N ALA A 288 -13.11 3.40 6.08
CA ALA A 288 -12.17 2.48 5.44
C ALA A 288 -12.84 1.65 4.32
N ASN A 289 -14.11 1.24 4.52
CA ASN A 289 -14.90 0.59 3.46
C ASN A 289 -15.14 1.54 2.28
N GLU A 290 -15.46 2.81 2.54
CA GLU A 290 -15.63 3.82 1.48
C GLU A 290 -14.33 4.02 0.69
N ILE A 291 -13.20 4.18 1.38
CA ILE A 291 -11.87 4.27 0.76
C ILE A 291 -11.59 3.03 -0.08
N ARG A 292 -11.82 1.84 0.47
CA ARG A 292 -11.62 0.57 -0.24
C ARG A 292 -12.43 0.49 -1.52
N ASP A 293 -13.70 0.88 -1.47
CA ASP A 293 -14.60 0.81 -2.61
C ASP A 293 -14.21 1.79 -3.73
N LYS A 294 -13.61 2.92 -3.38
CA LYS A 294 -13.06 3.91 -4.34
C LYS A 294 -11.66 3.55 -4.85
N THR A 295 -10.95 2.61 -4.21
CA THR A 295 -9.59 2.20 -4.60
C THR A 295 -9.61 1.25 -5.80
N PRO A 296 -8.77 1.46 -6.83
CA PRO A 296 -8.66 0.55 -7.97
C PRO A 296 -8.21 -0.86 -7.56
N ASN A 297 -8.69 -1.90 -8.27
CA ASN A 297 -8.25 -3.29 -8.03
C ASN A 297 -6.75 -3.48 -8.26
N SER A 298 -6.14 -2.62 -9.04
CA SER A 298 -4.70 -2.58 -9.26
C SER A 298 -3.91 -2.46 -7.97
N PHE A 299 -4.48 -1.86 -6.91
CA PHE A 299 -3.89 -1.85 -5.58
C PHE A 299 -3.71 -3.27 -5.02
N TYR A 300 -4.74 -4.10 -5.10
CA TYR A 300 -4.68 -5.51 -4.70
C TYR A 300 -3.72 -6.32 -5.59
N LEU A 301 -3.71 -6.03 -6.90
CA LEU A 301 -2.75 -6.64 -7.82
C LEU A 301 -1.31 -6.31 -7.46
N LEU A 302 -1.04 -5.07 -7.11
CA LEU A 302 0.30 -4.65 -6.68
C LEU A 302 0.71 -5.39 -5.41
N ALA A 303 -0.16 -5.44 -4.40
CA ALA A 303 0.10 -6.17 -3.15
C ALA A 303 0.35 -7.67 -3.38
N ASN A 304 -0.43 -8.30 -4.28
CA ASN A 304 -0.21 -9.69 -4.67
C ASN A 304 1.11 -9.89 -5.42
N LYS A 305 1.50 -8.94 -6.29
CA LYS A 305 2.80 -8.98 -7.00
C LYS A 305 3.99 -8.76 -6.07
N LEU A 306 3.79 -8.07 -4.95
CA LEU A 306 4.77 -7.90 -3.87
C LEU A 306 4.83 -9.12 -2.95
N GLU A 307 3.91 -10.07 -3.07
CA GLU A 307 3.81 -11.31 -2.27
C GLU A 307 3.84 -11.07 -0.75
N ILE A 308 3.31 -9.94 -0.28
CA ILE A 308 3.37 -9.53 1.14
C ILE A 308 2.80 -10.61 2.07
N PHE A 309 1.70 -11.26 1.65
CA PHE A 309 0.99 -12.29 2.40
C PHE A 309 1.21 -13.71 1.84
N ASN A 310 2.28 -13.93 1.08
CA ASN A 310 2.66 -15.26 0.60
C ASN A 310 3.74 -15.85 1.52
N TYR A 311 3.34 -16.81 2.34
CA TYR A 311 4.22 -17.46 3.31
C TYR A 311 5.45 -18.14 2.68
N ASP A 312 5.28 -18.71 1.48
CA ASP A 312 6.34 -19.42 0.77
C ASP A 312 7.24 -18.50 -0.07
N SER A 313 7.04 -17.20 -0.02
CA SER A 313 7.81 -16.27 -0.83
C SER A 313 9.28 -16.21 -0.39
N GLN A 314 10.17 -16.57 -1.30
CA GLN A 314 11.62 -16.42 -1.15
C GLN A 314 12.19 -15.21 -1.88
N ASN A 315 11.31 -14.44 -2.55
CA ASN A 315 11.71 -13.38 -3.48
C ASN A 315 11.31 -11.98 -3.01
N LEU A 316 10.93 -11.81 -1.75
CA LEU A 316 10.38 -10.54 -1.23
C LEU A 316 11.29 -9.34 -1.50
N GLN A 317 12.60 -9.49 -1.31
CA GLN A 317 13.57 -8.44 -1.63
C GLN A 317 13.55 -8.11 -3.13
N ILE A 318 13.63 -9.11 -4.00
CA ILE A 318 13.64 -8.93 -5.45
C ILE A 318 12.36 -8.22 -5.91
N LEU A 319 11.21 -8.62 -5.35
CA LEU A 319 9.91 -8.04 -5.68
C LEU A 319 9.80 -6.61 -5.16
N TYR A 320 10.24 -6.34 -3.94
CA TYR A 320 10.29 -4.99 -3.39
C TYR A 320 11.16 -4.06 -4.24
N GLU A 321 12.38 -4.50 -4.60
CA GLU A 321 13.29 -3.73 -5.45
C GLU A 321 12.77 -3.53 -6.88
N LYS A 322 12.04 -4.51 -7.41
CA LYS A 322 11.41 -4.44 -8.73
C LYS A 322 10.27 -3.43 -8.79
N PHE A 323 9.37 -3.48 -7.81
CA PHE A 323 8.16 -2.63 -7.81
C PHE A 323 8.37 -1.30 -7.11
N LYS A 324 9.27 -1.22 -6.13
CA LYS A 324 9.61 -0.02 -5.36
C LYS A 324 8.40 0.83 -4.97
N PRO A 325 7.43 0.26 -4.24
CA PRO A 325 6.15 0.93 -3.98
C PRO A 325 6.32 2.28 -3.28
N ASN A 326 7.37 2.46 -2.47
CA ASN A 326 7.70 3.72 -1.80
C ASN A 326 8.15 4.84 -2.75
N LEU A 327 8.51 4.52 -4.00
CA LEU A 327 8.99 5.48 -5.00
C LEU A 327 7.96 5.76 -6.09
N MET A 328 6.80 5.13 -6.06
CA MET A 328 5.74 5.39 -7.03
C MET A 328 5.19 6.81 -6.88
N LEU A 329 5.07 7.53 -7.99
CA LEU A 329 4.64 8.93 -8.00
C LEU A 329 3.11 9.08 -7.87
N ALA A 330 2.35 8.05 -8.18
CA ALA A 330 0.90 7.96 -8.06
C ALA A 330 0.46 6.49 -8.00
N MET A 331 -0.84 6.23 -7.84
CA MET A 331 -1.41 4.90 -7.83
C MET A 331 -1.21 4.19 -9.19
N PRO A 332 -0.56 3.03 -9.24
CA PRO A 332 -0.41 2.28 -10.49
C PRO A 332 -1.72 1.60 -10.89
N ILE A 333 -2.12 1.71 -12.14
CA ILE A 333 -3.25 0.99 -12.72
C ILE A 333 -2.73 -0.01 -13.75
N PHE A 334 -3.07 -1.28 -13.56
CA PHE A 334 -2.69 -2.34 -14.50
C PHE A 334 -3.66 -2.41 -15.69
N PRO A 335 -3.23 -2.90 -16.85
CA PRO A 335 -4.07 -2.97 -18.06
C PRO A 335 -5.42 -3.64 -17.84
N THR A 336 -5.48 -4.65 -16.97
CA THR A 336 -6.74 -5.33 -16.61
C THR A 336 -7.80 -4.39 -16.07
N ASP A 337 -7.43 -3.48 -15.17
CA ASP A 337 -8.36 -2.48 -14.62
C ASP A 337 -8.76 -1.45 -15.69
N ILE A 338 -7.78 -0.98 -16.50
CA ILE A 338 -8.03 -0.02 -17.57
C ILE A 338 -9.09 -0.56 -18.54
N PHE A 339 -8.94 -1.82 -18.97
CA PHE A 339 -9.92 -2.42 -19.87
C PHE A 339 -11.26 -2.71 -19.19
N CYS A 340 -11.29 -3.04 -17.90
CA CYS A 340 -12.55 -3.15 -17.15
C CYS A 340 -13.32 -1.82 -17.09
N ILE A 341 -12.60 -0.70 -17.11
CA ILE A 341 -13.18 0.64 -17.10
C ILE A 341 -13.68 1.03 -18.50
N THR A 342 -12.87 0.78 -19.54
CA THR A 342 -13.13 1.25 -20.91
C THR A 342 -14.04 0.31 -21.71
N HIS A 343 -13.98 -1.01 -21.46
CA HIS A 343 -14.67 -2.05 -22.23
C HIS A 343 -15.57 -2.92 -21.31
N LYS A 344 -16.70 -2.37 -20.91
CA LYS A 344 -17.58 -2.95 -19.86
C LYS A 344 -18.06 -4.39 -20.09
N ASN A 345 -18.10 -4.88 -21.33
CA ASN A 345 -18.76 -6.15 -21.68
C ASN A 345 -17.83 -7.28 -22.16
N ILE A 346 -16.54 -7.01 -22.34
CA ILE A 346 -15.69 -7.90 -23.15
C ILE A 346 -14.66 -8.68 -22.33
N ILE A 347 -14.34 -8.26 -21.10
CA ILE A 347 -13.17 -8.76 -20.40
C ILE A 347 -13.53 -9.82 -19.37
N ARG A 348 -12.90 -10.98 -19.53
CA ARG A 348 -12.88 -12.06 -18.54
C ARG A 348 -12.18 -11.58 -17.26
N CYS A 349 -12.56 -12.16 -16.13
CA CYS A 349 -11.85 -11.90 -14.89
C CYS A 349 -10.35 -12.26 -15.05
N PRO A 350 -9.43 -11.41 -14.59
CA PRO A 350 -8.00 -11.73 -14.65
C PRO A 350 -7.56 -12.82 -13.66
N ASP A 351 -8.37 -13.11 -12.67
CA ASP A 351 -8.12 -14.19 -11.71
C ASP A 351 -8.46 -15.54 -12.32
N VAL A 352 -7.44 -16.37 -12.55
CA VAL A 352 -7.55 -17.70 -13.15
C VAL A 352 -8.42 -18.67 -12.34
N ASN A 353 -8.58 -18.41 -11.04
CA ASN A 353 -9.38 -19.22 -10.14
C ASN A 353 -10.86 -18.76 -10.10
N CYS A 354 -11.18 -17.64 -10.73
CA CYS A 354 -12.54 -17.11 -10.76
C CYS A 354 -13.37 -17.80 -11.84
N GLU A 355 -14.63 -18.10 -11.55
CA GLU A 355 -15.59 -18.63 -12.52
C GLU A 355 -15.71 -17.75 -13.77
N ASN A 356 -15.64 -16.41 -13.58
CA ASN A 356 -15.70 -15.45 -14.68
C ASN A 356 -14.42 -15.41 -15.55
N PHE A 357 -13.35 -16.12 -15.19
CA PHE A 357 -12.18 -16.27 -16.04
C PHE A 357 -12.45 -17.16 -17.26
N LYS A 358 -13.27 -18.18 -17.08
CA LYS A 358 -13.56 -19.21 -18.11
C LYS A 358 -14.83 -18.92 -18.91
N THR A 359 -15.69 -18.02 -18.44
CA THR A 359 -17.01 -17.77 -19.05
C THR A 359 -17.00 -16.51 -19.90
N GLU A 360 -17.71 -16.54 -21.03
CA GLU A 360 -17.94 -15.37 -21.88
C GLU A 360 -18.98 -14.41 -21.28
N LYS A 361 -19.84 -14.91 -20.39
CA LYS A 361 -20.84 -14.13 -19.68
C LYS A 361 -20.37 -13.84 -18.25
N PHE A 362 -20.30 -12.57 -17.91
CA PHE A 362 -19.90 -12.11 -16.59
C PHE A 362 -20.95 -12.46 -15.53
N ASN A 363 -20.56 -13.25 -14.54
CA ASN A 363 -21.41 -13.57 -13.39
C ASN A 363 -21.15 -12.55 -12.26
N THR A 364 -22.15 -11.73 -11.96
CA THR A 364 -22.08 -10.68 -10.94
C THR A 364 -22.01 -11.23 -9.50
N PHE A 365 -22.39 -12.50 -9.30
CA PHE A 365 -22.36 -13.16 -7.99
C PHE A 365 -21.03 -13.82 -7.63
N SER A 366 -20.00 -13.65 -8.48
CA SER A 366 -18.68 -14.19 -8.19
C SER A 366 -18.12 -13.63 -6.88
N LYS A 367 -17.58 -14.51 -6.02
CA LYS A 367 -16.90 -14.14 -4.76
C LYS A 367 -15.53 -13.50 -4.97
N CYS A 368 -15.03 -13.49 -6.20
CA CYS A 368 -13.76 -12.89 -6.57
C CYS A 368 -13.78 -11.37 -6.29
N LEU A 369 -12.75 -10.86 -5.61
CA LEU A 369 -12.59 -9.43 -5.31
C LEU A 369 -12.64 -8.56 -6.57
N TYR A 370 -12.06 -9.02 -7.68
CA TYR A 370 -12.14 -8.34 -8.96
C TYR A 370 -13.56 -8.14 -9.47
N CYS A 371 -14.34 -9.21 -9.44
CA CYS A 371 -15.69 -9.19 -9.96
C CYS A 371 -16.63 -8.39 -9.05
N ARG A 372 -16.48 -8.53 -7.73
CA ARG A 372 -17.28 -7.81 -6.75
C ARG A 372 -17.07 -6.30 -6.83
N ASN A 373 -15.83 -5.84 -6.99
CA ASN A 373 -15.51 -4.42 -7.07
C ASN A 373 -15.80 -3.81 -8.44
N ARG A 374 -15.96 -4.62 -9.50
CA ARG A 374 -16.24 -4.13 -10.84
C ARG A 374 -17.56 -3.35 -10.94
N GLU A 375 -18.59 -3.75 -10.20
CA GLU A 375 -19.88 -3.05 -10.18
C GLU A 375 -19.82 -1.71 -9.46
N VAL A 376 -19.11 -1.64 -8.35
CA VAL A 376 -18.90 -0.37 -7.63
C VAL A 376 -18.16 0.62 -8.53
N LYS A 377 -17.13 0.19 -9.23
CA LYS A 377 -16.32 1.04 -10.12
C LYS A 377 -17.03 1.49 -11.38
N LYS A 378 -18.11 0.84 -11.80
CA LYS A 378 -18.96 1.34 -12.91
C LYS A 378 -19.59 2.71 -12.62
N LYS A 379 -19.70 3.09 -11.34
CA LYS A 379 -20.28 4.38 -10.90
C LYS A 379 -19.25 5.51 -10.90
N ILE A 380 -17.95 5.19 -10.99
CA ILE A 380 -16.87 6.17 -10.95
C ILE A 380 -16.56 6.63 -12.36
N SER A 381 -16.47 7.94 -12.54
CA SER A 381 -16.08 8.55 -13.82
C SER A 381 -14.56 8.58 -13.91
N PHE A 382 -14.00 7.89 -14.91
CA PHE A 382 -12.57 7.88 -15.20
C PHE A 382 -12.25 8.81 -16.36
N ILE A 383 -11.18 9.59 -16.21
CA ILE A 383 -10.58 10.44 -17.25
C ILE A 383 -9.20 9.86 -17.56
N ILE A 384 -9.00 9.51 -18.81
CA ILE A 384 -7.73 8.95 -19.29
C ILE A 384 -7.01 10.05 -20.07
N ILE A 385 -5.81 10.40 -19.63
CA ILE A 385 -4.96 11.41 -20.25
C ILE A 385 -3.76 10.70 -20.88
N ASP A 386 -3.64 10.77 -22.19
CA ASP A 386 -2.55 10.18 -22.96
C ASP A 386 -1.53 11.25 -23.32
N ILE A 387 -0.37 11.19 -22.69
CA ILE A 387 0.75 12.13 -22.88
C ILE A 387 1.90 11.52 -23.68
N ARG A 388 1.66 10.43 -24.41
CA ARG A 388 2.70 9.81 -25.24
C ARG A 388 3.19 10.77 -26.32
N ILE A 389 4.50 10.86 -26.44
CA ILE A 389 5.14 11.54 -27.55
C ILE A 389 5.20 10.56 -28.71
N PHE A 390 4.36 10.78 -29.74
CA PHE A 390 4.39 9.96 -30.93
C PHE A 390 5.02 10.75 -32.08
N ASP A 391 6.26 10.41 -32.41
CA ASP A 391 7.03 11.04 -33.48
C ASP A 391 7.57 9.97 -34.46
N LYS A 392 7.37 10.20 -35.75
CA LYS A 392 7.85 9.32 -36.82
C LYS A 392 9.37 9.12 -36.76
N GLU A 393 10.12 10.13 -36.35
CA GLU A 393 11.58 10.06 -36.25
C GLU A 393 12.09 9.13 -35.15
N ILE A 394 11.29 8.93 -34.08
CA ILE A 394 11.66 8.03 -32.97
C ILE A 394 11.79 6.58 -33.45
N TYR A 395 10.92 6.23 -34.40
CA TYR A 395 10.75 4.84 -34.87
C TYR A 395 11.44 4.57 -36.19
N ASN A 396 11.97 5.61 -36.85
CA ASN A 396 12.57 5.49 -38.18
C ASN A 396 13.95 4.80 -38.23
N ASN A 397 14.68 4.75 -37.11
CA ASN A 397 16.08 4.30 -37.19
C ASN A 397 16.28 2.78 -37.14
N GLU A 398 15.23 1.98 -36.80
CA GLU A 398 15.37 0.52 -36.71
C GLU A 398 14.51 -0.28 -37.72
N LEU A 399 13.49 0.32 -38.29
CA LEU A 399 12.49 -0.39 -39.13
C LEU A 399 12.43 0.11 -40.59
N ILE A 400 12.97 1.29 -40.90
CA ILE A 400 12.81 1.96 -42.19
C ILE A 400 14.10 1.94 -43.03
N ASP A 401 14.86 0.84 -42.98
CA ASP A 401 15.86 0.56 -44.02
C ASP A 401 15.21 0.22 -45.40
N LYS A 402 13.87 0.19 -45.44
CA LYS A 402 13.13 -0.06 -46.67
C LYS A 402 12.38 1.22 -47.08
N LYS A 403 12.82 1.77 -48.20
CA LYS A 403 12.35 2.94 -48.97
C LYS A 403 10.85 2.96 -49.33
N GLU A 404 9.93 2.62 -48.41
CA GLU A 404 8.49 2.73 -48.65
C GLU A 404 7.97 3.96 -47.90
N ASP A 405 7.11 4.75 -48.59
CA ASP A 405 6.35 5.86 -48.00
C ASP A 405 5.31 5.32 -46.98
N ILE A 406 5.77 4.94 -45.79
CA ILE A 406 4.88 4.44 -44.75
C ILE A 406 4.18 5.64 -44.10
N LEU A 407 2.85 5.62 -44.15
CA LEU A 407 2.03 6.63 -43.49
C LEU A 407 2.12 6.46 -41.96
N LEU A 408 2.13 7.57 -41.22
CA LEU A 408 2.14 7.56 -39.75
C LEU A 408 0.96 6.77 -39.18
N SER A 409 -0.21 6.80 -39.85
CA SER A 409 -1.41 6.03 -39.49
C SER A 409 -1.19 4.51 -39.59
N ASP A 410 -0.34 4.05 -40.48
CA ASP A 410 -0.09 2.59 -40.65
C ASP A 410 0.74 2.01 -39.50
N ILE A 411 1.63 2.80 -38.93
CA ILE A 411 2.53 2.39 -37.85
C ILE A 411 2.02 2.76 -36.46
N PHE A 412 0.91 3.50 -36.38
CA PHE A 412 0.40 4.02 -35.11
C PHE A 412 -0.11 2.87 -34.20
N PRO A 413 0.29 2.85 -32.92
CA PRO A 413 -0.09 1.76 -32.01
C PRO A 413 -1.54 1.85 -31.50
N GLY A 414 -2.31 2.84 -31.94
CA GLY A 414 -3.69 3.05 -31.51
C GLY A 414 -3.82 3.77 -30.16
N PHE A 415 -5.06 3.90 -29.70
CA PHE A 415 -5.40 4.48 -28.39
C PHE A 415 -6.70 3.88 -27.83
N LEU A 416 -6.95 4.13 -26.55
CA LEU A 416 -8.16 3.69 -25.86
C LEU A 416 -9.35 4.62 -26.13
N PRO A 417 -10.58 4.11 -26.14
CA PRO A 417 -11.78 4.93 -26.24
C PRO A 417 -11.86 5.98 -25.11
N LYS A 418 -12.38 7.16 -25.43
CA LYS A 418 -12.58 8.26 -24.46
C LYS A 418 -11.31 8.80 -23.81
N THR A 419 -10.18 8.68 -24.48
CA THR A 419 -8.89 9.20 -24.02
C THR A 419 -8.69 10.62 -24.49
N ILE A 420 -8.24 11.49 -23.59
CA ILE A 420 -7.79 12.85 -23.91
C ILE A 420 -6.34 12.73 -24.36
N ARG A 421 -6.08 12.94 -25.64
CA ARG A 421 -4.73 12.92 -26.21
C ARG A 421 -4.14 14.32 -26.17
N ILE A 422 -2.96 14.43 -25.57
CA ILE A 422 -2.23 15.69 -25.49
C ILE A 422 -1.23 15.73 -26.63
N THR A 423 -1.30 16.80 -27.45
CA THR A 423 -0.38 16.96 -28.58
C THR A 423 1.01 17.39 -28.12
N SER A 424 2.03 17.13 -28.96
CA SER A 424 3.39 17.58 -28.67
C SER A 424 3.48 19.11 -28.51
N GLU A 425 2.66 19.87 -29.19
CA GLU A 425 2.56 21.34 -29.04
C GLU A 425 2.04 21.73 -27.65
N GLN A 426 0.98 21.06 -27.19
CA GLN A 426 0.42 21.28 -25.85
C GLN A 426 1.41 20.87 -24.74
N LEU A 427 2.13 19.75 -24.92
CA LEU A 427 3.16 19.29 -23.97
C LEU A 427 4.34 20.26 -23.87
N ASN A 428 4.72 20.91 -24.98
CA ASN A 428 5.82 21.88 -25.02
C ASN A 428 5.38 23.31 -24.65
N SER A 429 4.08 23.56 -24.42
CA SER A 429 3.56 24.86 -24.03
C SER A 429 4.02 25.25 -22.62
N ASP A 430 4.33 26.54 -22.41
CA ASP A 430 4.64 27.09 -21.09
C ASP A 430 3.44 26.98 -20.11
N GLU A 431 2.23 26.84 -20.63
CA GLU A 431 1.01 26.65 -19.83
C GLU A 431 0.78 25.20 -19.42
N PHE A 432 1.55 24.24 -19.95
CA PHE A 432 1.45 22.85 -19.53
C PHE A 432 1.96 22.68 -18.09
N PRO A 433 1.26 21.96 -17.20
CA PRO A 433 0.01 21.20 -17.42
C PRO A 433 -1.28 21.95 -17.07
N LYS A 434 -1.24 23.20 -16.67
CA LYS A 434 -2.40 23.98 -16.20
C LYS A 434 -3.53 24.08 -17.21
N ASN A 435 -3.19 24.26 -18.49
CA ASN A 435 -4.15 24.35 -19.58
C ASN A 435 -5.03 23.09 -19.72
N ILE A 436 -4.50 21.90 -19.35
CA ILE A 436 -5.23 20.63 -19.42
C ILE A 436 -6.12 20.43 -18.20
N LEU A 437 -5.66 20.88 -17.03
CA LEU A 437 -6.35 20.65 -15.76
C LEU A 437 -7.46 21.68 -15.51
N LYS A 438 -7.47 22.80 -16.24
CA LYS A 438 -8.39 23.91 -16.03
C LYS A 438 -9.87 23.48 -16.00
N ASP A 439 -10.26 22.59 -16.90
CA ASP A 439 -11.65 22.15 -17.03
C ASP A 439 -12.10 21.21 -15.87
N TYR A 440 -11.19 20.81 -15.01
CA TYR A 440 -11.44 19.86 -13.91
C TYR A 440 -11.17 20.44 -12.52
N THR A 441 -10.79 21.72 -12.43
CA THR A 441 -10.43 22.35 -11.15
C THR A 441 -11.59 22.45 -10.17
N ASP A 442 -12.82 22.59 -10.66
CA ASP A 442 -14.01 22.69 -9.81
C ASP A 442 -14.55 21.33 -9.35
N GLU A 443 -14.07 20.22 -9.92
CA GLU A 443 -14.57 18.87 -9.68
C GLU A 443 -13.46 17.87 -9.33
N LYS A 444 -12.44 18.30 -8.57
CA LYS A 444 -11.20 17.56 -8.28
C LYS A 444 -11.42 16.21 -7.57
N GLU A 445 -12.56 16.04 -6.92
CA GLU A 445 -12.92 14.83 -6.18
C GLU A 445 -13.91 13.91 -6.93
N LYS A 446 -14.40 14.36 -8.08
CA LYS A 446 -15.42 13.63 -8.84
C LYS A 446 -14.84 12.62 -9.81
N TYR A 447 -13.66 12.91 -10.36
CA TYR A 447 -13.05 12.10 -11.41
C TYR A 447 -11.84 11.32 -10.90
N HIS A 448 -11.67 10.12 -11.45
CA HIS A 448 -10.46 9.34 -11.30
C HIS A 448 -9.59 9.50 -12.55
N PHE A 449 -8.36 9.96 -12.38
CA PHE A 449 -7.45 10.25 -13.48
C PHE A 449 -6.48 9.08 -13.71
N ILE A 450 -6.29 8.71 -14.98
CA ILE A 450 -5.30 7.72 -15.40
C ILE A 450 -4.40 8.37 -16.44
N ILE A 451 -3.13 8.53 -16.13
CA ILE A 451 -2.13 9.08 -17.04
C ILE A 451 -1.46 7.95 -17.79
N ILE A 452 -1.41 8.03 -19.11
CA ILE A 452 -0.77 7.06 -20.00
C ILE A 452 0.48 7.67 -20.62
N THR A 453 1.60 6.97 -20.51
CA THR A 453 2.87 7.22 -21.19
C THR A 453 3.26 6.00 -22.02
N SER A 454 4.33 6.07 -22.79
CA SER A 454 4.77 4.94 -23.64
C SER A 454 5.21 3.73 -22.83
N ASP A 455 6.09 3.93 -21.82
CA ASP A 455 6.59 2.86 -20.94
C ASP A 455 6.97 3.45 -19.57
N THR A 456 6.47 2.85 -18.49
CA THR A 456 6.76 3.28 -17.12
C THR A 456 7.70 2.35 -16.36
N LYS A 457 8.08 1.20 -16.93
CA LYS A 457 8.89 0.18 -16.21
C LYS A 457 10.27 0.71 -15.81
N ASN A 458 10.81 1.59 -16.64
CA ASN A 458 12.16 2.15 -16.42
C ASN A 458 12.14 3.51 -15.72
N TYR A 459 10.98 4.03 -15.30
CA TYR A 459 10.91 5.36 -14.67
C TYR A 459 11.77 5.50 -13.41
N PHE A 460 11.86 4.43 -12.61
CA PHE A 460 12.72 4.42 -11.42
C PHE A 460 14.21 4.45 -11.76
N GLU A 461 14.61 3.84 -12.88
CA GLU A 461 16.00 3.91 -13.37
C GLU A 461 16.31 5.30 -13.90
N TYR A 462 15.36 5.94 -14.56
CA TYR A 462 15.48 7.30 -15.06
C TYR A 462 15.61 8.29 -13.91
N ASP A 463 14.76 8.21 -12.89
CA ASP A 463 14.86 9.06 -11.71
C ASP A 463 16.24 8.90 -11.04
N HIS A 464 16.75 7.68 -10.89
CA HIS A 464 18.08 7.41 -10.33
C HIS A 464 19.22 7.91 -11.23
N LYS A 465 19.13 7.76 -12.56
CA LYS A 465 20.10 8.31 -13.52
C LYS A 465 20.14 9.83 -13.43
N PHE A 466 18.99 10.49 -13.39
CA PHE A 466 18.91 11.94 -13.20
C PHE A 466 19.49 12.41 -11.87
N TYR A 467 19.26 11.67 -10.80
CA TYR A 467 19.87 11.94 -9.49
C TYR A 467 21.40 11.87 -9.52
N LYS A 468 21.97 10.90 -10.21
CA LYS A 468 23.43 10.78 -10.36
C LYS A 468 24.02 11.98 -11.10
N PHE A 469 23.36 12.46 -12.15
CA PHE A 469 23.82 13.62 -12.91
C PHE A 469 23.66 14.94 -12.13
N ALA A 470 22.61 15.10 -11.37
CA ALA A 470 22.36 16.31 -10.56
C ALA A 470 23.28 16.41 -9.32
N ASN A 471 23.76 15.30 -8.78
CA ASN A 471 24.44 15.22 -7.48
C ASN A 471 25.97 14.98 -7.54
N LYS A 472 26.63 15.12 -8.67
CA LYS A 472 28.11 15.05 -8.73
C LYS A 472 28.83 16.03 -7.76
N LYS A 473 28.10 16.83 -6.98
CA LYS A 473 28.69 17.85 -6.07
C LYS A 473 28.18 17.86 -4.61
N LYS A 474 27.33 16.95 -4.12
CA LYS A 474 26.95 16.96 -2.67
C LYS A 474 26.63 15.56 -2.13
N SER A 475 27.14 15.30 -0.91
CA SER A 475 27.13 14.03 -0.17
C SER A 475 25.74 13.45 0.18
N ILE A 476 25.74 12.16 0.42
CA ILE A 476 24.74 11.12 0.62
C ILE A 476 23.82 11.31 1.89
N LYS A 477 23.37 12.48 2.24
CA LYS A 477 22.35 12.61 3.29
C LYS A 477 21.09 13.23 2.70
N GLY A 478 20.09 12.41 2.37
CA GLY A 478 18.76 12.88 1.95
C GLY A 478 18.21 12.26 0.66
N VAL A 479 18.26 10.94 0.50
CA VAL A 479 17.78 10.24 -0.72
C VAL A 479 16.25 10.23 -0.85
N LEU A 480 15.50 10.40 0.23
CA LEU A 480 14.03 10.32 0.22
C LEU A 480 13.29 11.61 -0.20
N PHE A 481 13.95 12.77 -0.25
CA PHE A 481 13.26 14.06 -0.22
C PHE A 481 13.51 15.01 -1.39
N LYS A 482 13.81 14.50 -2.59
CA LYS A 482 13.99 15.37 -3.77
C LYS A 482 13.07 15.02 -4.93
N ARG A 483 11.80 14.78 -4.66
CA ARG A 483 10.76 14.69 -5.70
C ARG A 483 10.53 15.99 -6.47
N THR A 484 11.02 17.13 -5.99
CA THR A 484 10.68 18.48 -6.49
C THR A 484 11.76 19.18 -7.32
N ARG A 485 12.83 18.54 -7.79
CA ARG A 485 13.79 19.22 -8.65
C ARG A 485 13.37 19.19 -10.10
N LYS A 486 13.17 20.38 -10.69
CA LYS A 486 12.99 20.56 -12.13
C LYS A 486 14.15 19.92 -12.88
N LEU A 487 13.83 19.12 -13.87
CA LEU A 487 14.78 18.62 -14.85
C LEU A 487 15.28 19.78 -15.68
N ASP A 488 16.60 19.85 -15.88
CA ASP A 488 17.22 20.87 -16.73
C ASP A 488 17.20 20.32 -18.17
N ASN A 489 16.20 20.77 -18.96
CA ASN A 489 15.99 20.34 -20.34
C ASN A 489 17.25 20.52 -21.19
N LYS A 490 18.04 21.58 -20.93
CA LYS A 490 19.30 21.83 -21.64
C LYS A 490 20.35 20.76 -21.39
N LYS A 491 20.40 20.22 -20.17
CA LYS A 491 21.31 19.11 -19.82
C LYS A 491 20.87 17.77 -20.41
N ILE A 492 19.57 17.58 -20.58
CA ILE A 492 19.02 16.39 -21.24
C ILE A 492 19.40 16.41 -22.71
N GLU A 493 19.22 17.55 -23.40
CA GLU A 493 19.60 17.73 -24.79
C GLU A 493 21.11 17.58 -25.01
N GLU A 494 21.94 18.13 -24.12
CA GLU A 494 23.40 17.99 -24.18
C GLU A 494 23.90 16.56 -23.94
N THR A 495 23.17 15.75 -23.17
CA THR A 495 23.61 14.40 -22.79
C THR A 495 23.14 13.31 -23.76
N PHE A 496 21.97 13.48 -24.38
CA PHE A 496 21.29 12.47 -25.18
C PHE A 496 20.98 12.91 -26.62
N GLY A 497 21.38 14.12 -27.01
CA GLY A 497 21.08 14.70 -28.33
C GLY A 497 21.81 14.03 -29.52
N ASP A 498 22.79 13.14 -29.25
CA ASP A 498 23.44 12.36 -30.31
C ASP A 498 22.58 11.18 -30.76
N ASN A 499 22.53 10.96 -32.07
CA ASN A 499 21.63 10.04 -32.81
C ASN A 499 21.55 8.59 -32.30
N LYS A 500 22.38 8.15 -31.39
CA LYS A 500 22.42 6.76 -30.89
C LYS A 500 21.39 6.43 -29.81
N ASN A 501 20.75 7.44 -29.15
CA ASN A 501 19.85 7.23 -28.01
C ASN A 501 18.53 8.02 -28.10
N LYS A 502 18.04 8.31 -29.30
CA LYS A 502 16.77 9.06 -29.49
C LYS A 502 15.59 8.48 -28.71
N LYS A 503 15.43 7.15 -28.69
CA LYS A 503 14.33 6.47 -27.96
C LYS A 503 14.41 6.76 -26.44
N GLU A 504 15.60 6.69 -25.86
CA GLU A 504 15.80 6.98 -24.43
C GLU A 504 15.55 8.47 -24.13
N TYR A 505 15.96 9.39 -25.00
CA TYR A 505 15.66 10.82 -24.88
C TYR A 505 14.15 11.11 -24.82
N PHE A 506 13.36 10.49 -25.69
CA PHE A 506 11.90 10.70 -25.71
C PHE A 506 11.21 10.09 -24.49
N LEU A 507 11.63 8.92 -24.02
CA LEU A 507 11.12 8.34 -22.79
C LEU A 507 11.42 9.22 -21.57
N LEU A 508 12.58 9.85 -21.53
CA LEU A 508 12.96 10.80 -20.50
C LEU A 508 12.12 12.08 -20.55
N LYS A 509 11.84 12.57 -21.76
CA LYS A 509 10.98 13.74 -21.97
C LYS A 509 9.53 13.44 -21.57
N GLU A 510 9.00 12.27 -21.91
CA GLU A 510 7.69 11.82 -21.42
C GLU A 510 7.67 11.72 -19.89
N PHE A 511 8.73 11.20 -19.27
CA PHE A 511 8.83 11.12 -17.82
C PHE A 511 8.82 12.52 -17.17
N ASP A 512 9.50 13.52 -17.75
CA ASP A 512 9.45 14.89 -17.26
C ASP A 512 8.03 15.47 -17.34
N TYR A 513 7.33 15.27 -18.46
CA TYR A 513 5.94 15.70 -18.60
C TYR A 513 5.01 14.97 -17.61
N PHE A 514 5.19 13.66 -17.45
CA PHE A 514 4.44 12.88 -16.47
C PHE A 514 4.63 13.43 -15.05
N LYS A 515 5.88 13.69 -14.68
CA LYS A 515 6.21 14.24 -13.35
C LYS A 515 5.62 15.64 -13.16
N LYS A 516 5.74 16.53 -14.14
CA LYS A 516 5.13 17.87 -14.09
C LYS A 516 3.61 17.80 -13.92
N LEU A 517 2.95 16.89 -14.62
CA LEU A 517 1.51 16.72 -14.53
C LEU A 517 1.10 16.22 -13.13
N ILE A 518 1.78 15.20 -12.60
CA ILE A 518 1.53 14.70 -11.24
C ILE A 518 1.81 15.79 -10.18
N ASP A 519 2.91 16.52 -10.31
CA ASP A 519 3.27 17.58 -9.36
C ASP A 519 2.23 18.69 -9.34
N GLU A 520 1.72 19.11 -10.52
CA GLU A 520 0.66 20.10 -10.62
C GLU A 520 -0.68 19.59 -10.07
N MET A 521 -1.07 18.36 -10.40
CA MET A 521 -2.28 17.75 -9.84
C MET A 521 -2.20 17.65 -8.30
N ASN A 522 -1.04 17.33 -7.77
CA ASN A 522 -0.80 17.32 -6.34
C ASN A 522 -0.85 18.74 -5.74
N LEU A 523 -0.31 19.77 -6.44
CA LEU A 523 -0.38 21.18 -6.03
C LEU A 523 -1.81 21.66 -5.95
N GLU A 524 -2.58 21.34 -6.96
CA GLU A 524 -3.99 21.70 -7.09
C GLU A 524 -4.92 20.80 -6.25
N LYS A 525 -4.37 19.87 -5.45
CA LYS A 525 -5.09 18.97 -4.53
C LYS A 525 -6.09 18.04 -5.24
N PHE A 526 -5.78 17.59 -6.45
CA PHE A 526 -6.57 16.56 -7.11
C PHE A 526 -6.50 15.25 -6.34
N LYS A 527 -7.64 14.61 -6.10
CA LYS A 527 -7.73 13.25 -5.59
C LYS A 527 -7.76 12.23 -6.73
N TYR A 528 -7.57 10.97 -6.40
CA TYR A 528 -7.72 9.82 -7.30
C TYR A 528 -6.83 9.87 -8.56
N VAL A 529 -5.60 10.35 -8.40
CA VAL A 529 -4.61 10.41 -9.47
C VAL A 529 -3.86 9.09 -9.58
N SER A 530 -3.77 8.57 -10.80
CA SER A 530 -3.13 7.29 -11.09
C SER A 530 -2.42 7.31 -12.45
N PHE A 531 -1.60 6.29 -12.70
CA PHE A 531 -0.92 6.11 -13.98
C PHE A 531 -1.00 4.67 -14.48
N ALA A 532 -0.93 4.47 -15.79
CA ALA A 532 -0.89 3.15 -16.40
C ALA A 532 0.47 2.48 -16.14
N TYR A 533 0.50 1.44 -15.30
CA TYR A 533 1.72 0.66 -15.03
C TYR A 533 2.17 -0.10 -16.28
N GLY A 534 3.44 0.03 -16.64
CA GLY A 534 3.99 -0.49 -17.88
C GLY A 534 3.68 0.38 -19.11
N GLY A 535 2.97 1.50 -18.93
CA GLY A 535 2.62 2.44 -19.98
C GLY A 535 1.71 1.82 -21.04
N TYR A 536 1.67 2.47 -22.19
CA TYR A 536 0.86 1.99 -23.31
C TYR A 536 1.38 0.67 -23.90
N LYS A 537 2.65 0.37 -23.77
CA LYS A 537 3.24 -0.90 -24.21
C LYS A 537 2.51 -2.09 -23.58
N ASP A 538 2.29 -2.07 -22.27
CA ASP A 538 1.57 -3.14 -21.57
C ASP A 538 0.07 -3.15 -21.88
N ILE A 539 -0.55 -1.96 -22.10
CA ILE A 539 -1.94 -1.84 -22.55
C ILE A 539 -2.10 -2.49 -23.92
N HIS A 540 -1.24 -2.16 -24.88
CA HIS A 540 -1.25 -2.70 -26.23
C HIS A 540 -1.06 -4.24 -26.22
N SER A 541 -0.06 -4.72 -25.51
CA SER A 541 0.22 -6.15 -25.37
C SER A 541 -0.97 -6.92 -24.78
N PHE A 542 -1.64 -6.34 -23.80
CA PHE A 542 -2.86 -6.90 -23.23
C PHE A 542 -4.02 -6.91 -24.24
N ALA A 543 -4.23 -5.83 -24.98
CA ALA A 543 -5.26 -5.74 -26.00
C ALA A 543 -5.08 -6.83 -27.07
N MET A 544 -3.86 -6.98 -27.60
CA MET A 544 -3.55 -7.99 -28.62
C MET A 544 -3.73 -9.42 -28.09
N LYS A 545 -3.33 -9.67 -26.84
CA LYS A 545 -3.51 -10.99 -26.21
C LYS A 545 -4.97 -11.41 -26.06
N PHE A 546 -5.87 -10.44 -25.84
CA PHE A 546 -7.29 -10.70 -25.61
C PHE A 546 -8.18 -10.30 -26.80
N ASN A 547 -7.58 -10.01 -27.96
CA ASN A 547 -8.27 -9.59 -29.19
C ASN A 547 -9.23 -8.39 -28.94
N ILE A 548 -8.73 -7.36 -28.24
CA ILE A 548 -9.47 -6.14 -27.96
C ILE A 548 -9.06 -5.08 -28.97
N ASP A 549 -10.04 -4.50 -29.63
CA ASP A 549 -9.80 -3.46 -30.65
C ASP A 549 -9.33 -2.14 -29.99
N LEU A 550 -8.25 -1.59 -30.53
CA LEU A 550 -7.76 -0.26 -30.21
C LEU A 550 -8.15 0.71 -31.33
N LEU A 551 -8.54 1.93 -30.97
CA LEU A 551 -8.90 2.94 -31.96
C LEU A 551 -7.66 3.37 -32.77
N GLU A 552 -7.83 3.57 -34.07
CA GLU A 552 -6.76 3.97 -35.01
C GLU A 552 -5.52 3.05 -35.00
N HIS A 553 -5.69 1.78 -34.66
CA HIS A 553 -4.58 0.81 -34.67
C HIS A 553 -4.11 0.53 -36.10
N GLY A 554 -2.85 0.85 -36.39
CA GLY A 554 -2.26 0.74 -37.72
C GLY A 554 -1.98 -0.70 -38.14
N LYS A 555 -2.08 -0.99 -39.44
CA LYS A 555 -1.86 -2.34 -40.02
C LYS A 555 -0.42 -2.85 -39.82
N LYS A 556 0.54 -1.95 -39.79
CA LYS A 556 1.99 -2.22 -39.54
C LYS A 556 2.39 -1.65 -38.18
N CYS A 557 1.55 -1.84 -37.17
CA CYS A 557 1.77 -1.29 -35.84
C CYS A 557 3.16 -1.65 -35.29
N LEU A 558 3.90 -0.63 -34.87
CA LEU A 558 5.27 -0.77 -34.38
C LEU A 558 5.40 -1.65 -33.13
N LEU A 559 4.43 -1.58 -32.22
CA LEU A 559 4.44 -2.43 -31.02
C LEU A 559 4.15 -3.90 -31.36
N CYS A 560 3.28 -4.18 -32.34
CA CYS A 560 3.07 -5.54 -32.85
C CYS A 560 4.35 -6.14 -33.42
N GLU A 561 5.07 -5.37 -34.24
CA GLU A 561 6.35 -5.83 -34.83
C GLU A 561 7.45 -5.99 -33.78
N GLU A 562 7.51 -5.12 -32.77
CA GLU A 562 8.44 -5.26 -31.64
C GLU A 562 8.16 -6.54 -30.86
N GLU A 563 6.90 -6.82 -30.53
CA GLU A 563 6.49 -8.04 -29.84
C GLU A 563 6.78 -9.32 -30.62
N GLU A 564 6.58 -9.31 -31.93
CA GLU A 564 6.93 -10.45 -32.78
C GLU A 564 8.45 -10.72 -32.80
N ARG A 565 9.26 -9.67 -32.85
CA ARG A 565 10.73 -9.79 -32.78
C ARG A 565 11.16 -10.37 -31.44
N GLU A 566 10.64 -9.85 -30.34
CA GLU A 566 10.94 -10.38 -28.99
C GLU A 566 10.56 -11.85 -28.84
N LYS A 567 9.42 -12.27 -29.41
CA LYS A 567 9.00 -13.68 -29.42
C LYS A 567 9.95 -14.56 -30.24
N LYS A 568 10.38 -14.11 -31.41
CA LYS A 568 11.34 -14.83 -32.26
C LYS A 568 12.71 -14.98 -31.57
N GLU A 569 13.19 -13.95 -30.88
CA GLU A 569 14.45 -14.01 -30.13
C GLU A 569 14.39 -14.96 -28.93
N LYS A 570 13.29 -14.92 -28.15
CA LYS A 570 13.08 -15.85 -27.03
C LYS A 570 13.04 -17.30 -27.51
N ASN A 571 12.37 -17.58 -28.62
CA ASN A 571 12.32 -18.91 -29.19
C ASN A 571 13.70 -19.39 -29.70
N ARG A 572 14.52 -18.49 -30.27
CA ARG A 572 15.91 -18.82 -30.68
C ARG A 572 16.79 -19.13 -29.45
N LYS A 573 16.67 -18.36 -28.38
CA LYS A 573 17.42 -18.62 -27.13
C LYS A 573 17.01 -19.94 -26.49
N ASN A 574 15.72 -20.28 -26.48
CA ASN A 574 15.21 -21.54 -25.92
C ASN A 574 15.61 -22.75 -26.80
N SER A 575 15.61 -22.63 -28.12
CA SER A 575 16.09 -23.70 -29.03
C SER A 575 17.61 -23.88 -28.94
N GLY A 576 18.38 -22.81 -28.72
CA GLY A 576 19.82 -22.91 -28.46
C GLY A 576 20.15 -23.60 -27.13
N LEU A 577 19.37 -23.36 -26.07
CA LEU A 577 19.53 -24.03 -24.76
C LEU A 577 19.18 -25.51 -24.80
N LEU A 578 18.23 -25.92 -25.66
CA LEU A 578 17.89 -27.32 -25.89
C LEU A 578 19.00 -28.04 -26.69
N ALA A 579 19.64 -27.36 -27.63
CA ALA A 579 20.78 -27.93 -28.40
C ALA A 579 22.01 -28.19 -27.48
N PHE A 580 22.24 -27.39 -26.46
CA PHE A 580 23.35 -27.60 -25.48
C PHE A 580 23.07 -28.69 -24.42
N LYS A 581 21.84 -29.17 -24.29
CA LYS A 581 21.49 -30.30 -23.40
C LYS A 581 21.60 -31.67 -24.03
N PHE A 582 21.90 -31.74 -25.33
CA PHE A 582 22.05 -32.98 -26.08
C PHE A 582 23.48 -33.22 -26.60
N TRP A 583 24.45 -32.48 -26.08
CA TRP A 583 25.90 -32.75 -26.29
C TRP A 583 26.58 -33.01 -24.96
#